data_a3054d90b71c09c329c16792e816c1ae
#
_entry.id   a3054d90b71c09c329c16792e816c1ae
#
_cell.length_a   1.000
_cell.length_b   1.000
_cell.length_c   1.000
_cell.angle_alpha   90.00
_cell.angle_beta   90.00
_cell.angle_gamma   90.00
#
_symmetry.space_group_name_H-M   'P 1'
#
loop_
_entity.id
_entity.type
_entity.pdbx_description
1 polymer ?
#
loop_
_entity_poly.entity_id
_entity_poly.type
_entity_poly.pdbx_seq_one_letter_code
_entity_poly.pdbx_strand_id
1 'polypeptide(L)'
;MLDRYRAKAAALGLPPPAVLWADATRLPLRDGCVDAVLEVHVLHLVPAWRQALAEARRVLAPGGVVLVGRGGRDHGDGPSQRLRRRFEELATAAGGGRQRVGVGDDAEKVAALAAMGGTVEQLEPVTWEEQDTYAQALRVMEGRVFSYQWRLPDEVWQEAVTRLRAEVEDGVPDLEAPHTSRHSFALTAVRF
;
A
#
# COMPACT_ATOMS: atom_id res chain seq x y z
N MET A 1 8.68 -5.95 -11.58
CA MET A 1 7.29 -5.87 -11.07
C MET A 1 6.29 -6.44 -12.06
N LEU A 2 6.24 -5.95 -13.29
CA LEU A 2 5.25 -6.37 -14.32
C LEU A 2 5.33 -7.86 -14.68
N ASP A 3 6.53 -8.44 -14.74
CA ASP A 3 6.69 -9.87 -15.04
C ASP A 3 6.17 -10.76 -13.92
N ARG A 4 6.32 -10.35 -12.65
CA ARG A 4 5.72 -11.02 -11.51
C ARG A 4 4.18 -10.99 -11.57
N TYR A 5 3.62 -9.87 -12.00
CA TYR A 5 2.18 -9.72 -12.16
C TYR A 5 1.64 -10.66 -13.24
N ARG A 6 2.31 -10.70 -14.41
CA ARG A 6 1.96 -11.64 -15.50
C ARG A 6 2.07 -13.09 -15.09
N ALA A 7 3.16 -13.46 -14.40
CA ALA A 7 3.36 -14.81 -13.89
C ALA A 7 2.27 -15.21 -12.87
N LYS A 8 1.87 -14.30 -11.99
CA LYS A 8 0.78 -14.54 -11.03
C LYS A 8 -0.57 -14.72 -11.72
N ALA A 9 -0.88 -13.89 -12.71
CA ALA A 9 -2.11 -14.03 -13.49
C ALA A 9 -2.16 -15.38 -14.21
N ALA A 10 -1.07 -15.79 -14.85
CA ALA A 10 -0.96 -17.10 -15.50
C ALA A 10 -1.13 -18.26 -14.50
N ALA A 11 -0.51 -18.19 -13.33
CA ALA A 11 -0.65 -19.21 -12.28
C ALA A 11 -2.09 -19.33 -11.75
N LEU A 12 -2.88 -18.26 -11.84
CA LEU A 12 -4.29 -18.24 -11.46
C LEU A 12 -5.24 -18.59 -12.62
N GLY A 13 -4.73 -18.92 -13.80
CA GLY A 13 -5.53 -19.20 -14.99
C GLY A 13 -6.28 -17.97 -15.53
N LEU A 14 -5.83 -16.76 -15.16
CA LEU A 14 -6.43 -15.51 -15.61
C LEU A 14 -5.86 -15.10 -16.98
N PRO A 15 -6.65 -14.41 -17.83
CA PRO A 15 -6.13 -13.86 -19.07
C PRO A 15 -4.97 -12.90 -18.80
N PRO A 16 -4.00 -12.78 -19.70
CA PRO A 16 -2.88 -11.87 -19.52
C PRO A 16 -3.41 -10.42 -19.40
N PRO A 17 -3.09 -9.73 -18.30
CA PRO A 17 -3.56 -8.36 -18.13
C PRO A 17 -2.87 -7.42 -19.12
N ALA A 18 -3.61 -6.47 -19.65
CA ALA A 18 -3.03 -5.34 -20.36
C ALA A 18 -2.22 -4.48 -19.37
N VAL A 19 -0.95 -4.27 -19.64
CA VAL A 19 -0.06 -3.50 -18.77
C VAL A 19 0.46 -2.30 -19.55
N LEU A 20 0.22 -1.11 -18.98
CA LEU A 20 0.71 0.16 -19.52
C LEU A 20 1.76 0.75 -18.58
N TRP A 21 2.85 1.24 -19.14
CA TRP A 21 3.78 2.10 -18.43
C TRP A 21 3.33 3.55 -18.66
N ALA A 22 2.80 4.18 -17.62
CA ALA A 22 2.21 5.50 -17.72
C ALA A 22 2.45 6.34 -16.45
N ASP A 23 2.40 7.65 -16.62
CA ASP A 23 2.30 8.60 -15.52
C ASP A 23 0.83 8.66 -15.06
N ALA A 24 0.58 8.45 -13.79
CA ALA A 24 -0.76 8.51 -13.21
C ALA A 24 -1.42 9.89 -13.35
N THR A 25 -0.63 10.95 -13.52
CA THR A 25 -1.12 12.33 -13.74
C THR A 25 -1.44 12.63 -15.21
N ARG A 26 -1.16 11.67 -16.11
CA ARG A 26 -1.39 11.79 -17.56
C ARG A 26 -1.55 10.40 -18.18
N LEU A 27 -2.70 9.80 -17.98
CA LEU A 27 -2.97 8.46 -18.49
C LEU A 27 -3.11 8.47 -20.03
N PRO A 28 -2.49 7.52 -20.76
CA PRO A 28 -2.61 7.39 -22.21
C PRO A 28 -3.93 6.68 -22.59
N LEU A 29 -5.02 7.12 -22.01
CA LEU A 29 -6.37 6.61 -22.20
C LEU A 29 -7.29 7.75 -22.64
N ARG A 30 -8.28 7.42 -23.46
CA ARG A 30 -9.32 8.38 -23.89
C ARG A 30 -10.24 8.72 -22.71
N ASP A 31 -10.91 9.85 -22.82
CA ASP A 31 -11.99 10.22 -21.92
C ASP A 31 -13.10 9.17 -21.96
N GLY A 32 -13.67 8.85 -20.81
CA GLY A 32 -14.84 8.00 -20.71
C GLY A 32 -14.66 6.57 -21.25
N CYS A 33 -13.48 5.97 -21.13
CA CYS A 33 -13.18 4.67 -21.74
C CYS A 33 -13.08 3.49 -20.78
N VAL A 34 -13.25 3.70 -19.48
CA VAL A 34 -13.24 2.65 -18.46
C VAL A 34 -14.42 2.78 -17.53
N ASP A 35 -14.97 1.67 -17.06
CA ASP A 35 -16.10 1.65 -16.14
C ASP A 35 -15.69 1.82 -14.69
N ALA A 36 -14.45 1.45 -14.36
CA ALA A 36 -13.93 1.53 -13.00
C ALA A 36 -12.43 1.82 -12.97
N VAL A 37 -12.00 2.58 -11.96
CA VAL A 37 -10.59 2.79 -11.61
C VAL A 37 -10.39 2.30 -10.18
N LEU A 38 -9.46 1.36 -9.97
CA LEU A 38 -9.06 0.90 -8.64
C LEU A 38 -7.72 1.51 -8.25
N GLU A 39 -7.69 2.24 -7.15
CA GLU A 39 -6.48 2.80 -6.54
C GLU A 39 -6.21 2.11 -5.21
N VAL A 40 -5.06 1.46 -5.09
CA VAL A 40 -4.62 0.81 -3.84
C VAL A 40 -3.15 1.13 -3.59
N HIS A 41 -2.86 1.80 -2.50
CA HIS A 41 -1.50 2.05 -2.03
C HIS A 41 -0.54 2.68 -3.07
N VAL A 42 -1.01 3.57 -3.95
CA VAL A 42 -0.17 4.19 -4.98
C VAL A 42 -0.04 5.71 -4.80
N LEU A 43 -1.12 6.42 -4.47
CA LEU A 43 -1.12 7.89 -4.49
C LEU A 43 -0.29 8.54 -3.38
N HIS A 44 0.11 7.80 -2.35
CA HIS A 44 1.09 8.27 -1.37
C HIS A 44 2.51 8.44 -1.96
N LEU A 45 2.76 7.90 -3.17
CA LEU A 45 4.00 8.04 -3.93
C LEU A 45 3.95 9.15 -4.99
N VAL A 46 2.77 9.71 -5.25
CA VAL A 46 2.52 10.66 -6.34
C VAL A 46 2.39 12.07 -5.77
N PRO A 47 3.36 12.98 -5.99
CA PRO A 47 3.28 14.37 -5.48
C PRO A 47 2.01 15.09 -5.96
N ALA A 48 1.71 14.98 -7.25
CA ALA A 48 0.54 15.58 -7.89
C ALA A 48 -0.69 14.64 -7.83
N TRP A 49 -0.96 14.02 -6.68
CA TRP A 49 -2.02 13.04 -6.52
C TRP A 49 -3.43 13.56 -6.85
N ARG A 50 -3.69 14.86 -6.67
CA ARG A 50 -4.98 15.45 -7.09
C ARG A 50 -5.16 15.44 -8.61
N GLN A 51 -4.06 15.66 -9.34
CA GLN A 51 -4.08 15.55 -10.80
C GLN A 51 -4.27 14.08 -11.23
N ALA A 52 -3.67 13.12 -10.51
CA ALA A 52 -3.90 11.71 -10.79
C ALA A 52 -5.38 11.30 -10.53
N LEU A 53 -6.02 11.85 -9.50
CA LEU A 53 -7.46 11.65 -9.29
C LEU A 53 -8.33 12.32 -10.38
N ALA A 54 -7.93 13.50 -10.87
CA ALA A 54 -8.61 14.15 -11.99
C ALA A 54 -8.47 13.31 -13.27
N GLU A 55 -7.32 12.72 -13.53
CA GLU A 55 -7.11 11.77 -14.64
C GLU A 55 -7.96 10.50 -14.48
N ALA A 56 -8.00 9.93 -13.26
CA ALA A 56 -8.89 8.81 -12.96
C ALA A 56 -10.35 9.15 -13.28
N ARG A 57 -10.80 10.36 -12.89
CA ARG A 57 -12.15 10.84 -13.23
C ARG A 57 -12.36 11.05 -14.73
N ARG A 58 -11.36 11.60 -15.43
CA ARG A 58 -11.45 11.86 -16.88
C ARG A 58 -11.67 10.59 -17.68
N VAL A 59 -10.97 9.51 -17.33
CA VAL A 59 -11.04 8.25 -18.08
C VAL A 59 -12.28 7.44 -17.79
N LEU A 60 -13.03 7.74 -16.69
CA LEU A 60 -14.26 7.06 -16.35
C LEU A 60 -15.41 7.40 -17.31
N ALA A 61 -16.09 6.37 -17.76
CA ALA A 61 -17.37 6.48 -18.46
C ALA A 61 -18.44 7.10 -17.54
N PRO A 62 -19.50 7.69 -18.10
CA PRO A 62 -20.66 8.15 -17.33
C PRO A 62 -21.22 6.99 -16.47
N GLY A 63 -21.45 7.24 -15.19
CA GLY A 63 -21.85 6.21 -14.23
C GLY A 63 -20.71 5.33 -13.70
N GLY A 64 -19.47 5.60 -14.08
CA GLY A 64 -18.29 4.88 -13.64
C GLY A 64 -17.91 5.14 -12.18
N VAL A 65 -17.00 4.34 -11.64
CA VAL A 65 -16.63 4.36 -10.22
C VAL A 65 -15.12 4.42 -10.01
N VAL A 66 -14.68 5.27 -9.08
CA VAL A 66 -13.32 5.16 -8.49
C VAL A 66 -13.44 4.36 -7.20
N LEU A 67 -12.68 3.29 -7.09
CA LEU A 67 -12.54 2.49 -5.88
C LEU A 67 -11.23 2.85 -5.18
N VAL A 68 -11.33 3.44 -4.00
CA VAL A 68 -10.17 3.75 -3.15
C VAL A 68 -9.99 2.60 -2.18
N GLY A 69 -8.92 1.83 -2.36
CA GLY A 69 -8.64 0.63 -1.59
C GLY A 69 -7.68 0.87 -0.43
N ARG A 70 -8.04 0.32 0.72
CA ARG A 70 -7.21 0.31 1.92
C ARG A 70 -7.11 -1.11 2.46
N GLY A 71 -5.93 -1.71 2.34
CA GLY A 71 -5.71 -3.09 2.78
C GLY A 71 -4.42 -3.28 3.54
N GLY A 72 -4.31 -4.47 4.15
CA GLY A 72 -3.09 -4.88 4.84
C GLY A 72 -2.86 -4.16 6.16
N ARG A 73 -3.87 -3.56 6.76
CA ARG A 73 -3.79 -3.17 8.17
C ARG A 73 -4.18 -4.36 9.00
N ASP A 74 -3.17 -4.95 9.57
CA ASP A 74 -3.30 -5.77 10.74
C ASP A 74 -3.97 -4.93 11.85
N HIS A 75 -5.12 -5.34 12.33
CA HIS A 75 -5.80 -4.69 13.46
C HIS A 75 -5.26 -5.19 14.80
N GLY A 76 -4.19 -5.97 14.76
CA GLY A 76 -3.56 -6.58 15.91
C GLY A 76 -2.12 -6.12 16.16
N ASP A 77 -1.54 -6.74 17.14
CA ASP A 77 -0.15 -6.57 17.57
C ASP A 77 0.75 -7.71 17.05
N GLY A 78 0.47 -8.18 15.83
CA GLY A 78 1.25 -9.23 15.17
C GLY A 78 2.71 -8.85 14.88
N PRO A 79 3.57 -9.84 14.61
CA PRO A 79 4.99 -9.64 14.34
C PRO A 79 5.26 -8.55 13.30
N SER A 80 4.59 -8.60 12.17
CA SER A 80 4.78 -7.63 11.07
C SER A 80 4.50 -6.18 11.49
N GLN A 81 3.45 -5.94 12.29
CA GLN A 81 3.11 -4.60 12.78
C GLN A 81 4.08 -4.10 13.85
N ARG A 82 4.45 -4.99 14.78
CA ARG A 82 5.40 -4.67 15.85
C ARG A 82 6.75 -4.29 15.26
N LEU A 83 7.28 -5.11 14.34
CA LEU A 83 8.57 -4.85 13.72
C LEU A 83 8.55 -3.60 12.85
N ARG A 84 7.47 -3.36 12.10
CA ARG A 84 7.35 -2.14 11.31
C ARG A 84 7.35 -0.89 12.18
N ARG A 85 6.55 -0.86 13.26
CA ARG A 85 6.53 0.26 14.20
C ARG A 85 7.90 0.48 14.83
N ARG A 86 8.53 -0.60 15.30
CA ARG A 86 9.85 -0.51 15.93
C ARG A 86 10.94 -0.04 14.96
N PHE A 87 10.91 -0.54 13.73
CA PHE A 87 11.80 -0.05 12.69
C PHE A 87 11.64 1.46 12.41
N GLU A 88 10.41 1.95 12.34
CA GLU A 88 10.13 3.39 12.13
C GLU A 88 10.70 4.24 13.29
N GLU A 89 10.61 3.76 14.53
CA GLU A 89 11.22 4.41 15.71
C GLU A 89 12.76 4.44 15.61
N LEU A 90 13.36 3.29 15.32
CA LEU A 90 14.83 3.17 15.19
C LEU A 90 15.37 4.02 14.04
N ALA A 91 14.72 3.99 12.88
CA ALA A 91 15.09 4.81 11.74
C ALA A 91 14.97 6.30 12.05
N THR A 92 13.93 6.71 12.79
CA THR A 92 13.78 8.12 13.23
C THR A 92 14.88 8.52 14.20
N ALA A 93 15.22 7.66 15.16
CA ALA A 93 16.30 7.91 16.12
C ALA A 93 17.69 8.01 15.43
N ALA A 94 17.86 7.29 14.32
CA ALA A 94 19.08 7.36 13.49
C ALA A 94 19.07 8.55 12.49
N GLY A 95 18.15 9.50 12.63
CA GLY A 95 18.06 10.68 11.77
C GLY A 95 17.23 10.50 10.49
N GLY A 96 16.55 9.35 10.34
CA GLY A 96 15.63 9.10 9.25
C GLY A 96 14.27 9.74 9.50
N GLY A 97 13.88 10.67 8.63
CA GLY A 97 12.55 11.29 8.67
C GLY A 97 11.58 10.65 7.69
N ARG A 98 10.31 10.53 8.07
CA ARG A 98 9.25 10.10 7.15
C ARG A 98 8.91 11.23 6.19
N GLN A 99 9.49 11.23 5.00
CA GLN A 99 9.14 12.19 3.96
C GLN A 99 7.82 11.78 3.29
N ARG A 100 6.77 12.58 3.49
CA ARG A 100 5.54 12.47 2.70
C ARG A 100 5.79 13.04 1.31
N VAL A 101 5.38 12.31 0.29
CA VAL A 101 5.49 12.74 -1.11
C VAL A 101 4.11 13.04 -1.67
N GLY A 102 3.20 12.10 -1.52
CA GLY A 102 1.82 12.22 -1.95
C GLY A 102 0.85 12.31 -0.77
N VAL A 103 -0.37 11.90 -1.02
CA VAL A 103 -1.43 11.91 -0.01
C VAL A 103 -1.19 10.89 1.10
N GLY A 104 -1.38 11.30 2.34
CA GLY A 104 -1.16 10.44 3.51
C GLY A 104 -2.41 9.73 4.02
N ASP A 105 -3.60 10.23 3.68
CA ASP A 105 -4.87 9.71 4.17
C ASP A 105 -5.83 9.43 3.01
N ASP A 106 -6.52 8.29 3.09
CA ASP A 106 -7.54 7.93 2.11
C ASP A 106 -8.77 8.85 2.20
N ALA A 107 -9.07 9.40 3.38
CA ALA A 107 -10.12 10.38 3.55
C ALA A 107 -9.90 11.65 2.70
N GLU A 108 -8.63 12.09 2.55
CA GLU A 108 -8.30 13.21 1.66
C GLU A 108 -8.58 12.90 0.19
N LYS A 109 -8.31 11.65 -0.25
CA LYS A 109 -8.60 11.20 -1.62
C LYS A 109 -10.11 11.19 -1.88
N VAL A 110 -10.87 10.58 -0.95
CA VAL A 110 -12.33 10.50 -1.03
C VAL A 110 -12.95 11.89 -1.04
N ALA A 111 -12.50 12.79 -0.17
CA ALA A 111 -12.98 14.17 -0.15
C ALA A 111 -12.68 14.91 -1.48
N ALA A 112 -11.49 14.70 -2.07
CA ALA A 112 -11.14 15.28 -3.36
C ALA A 112 -12.04 14.75 -4.50
N LEU A 113 -12.34 13.45 -4.52
CA LEU A 113 -13.26 12.85 -5.50
C LEU A 113 -14.70 13.33 -5.29
N ALA A 114 -15.16 13.44 -4.05
CA ALA A 114 -16.48 14.00 -3.73
C ALA A 114 -16.60 15.47 -4.20
N ALA A 115 -15.56 16.27 -4.02
CA ALA A 115 -15.50 17.65 -4.51
C ALA A 115 -15.56 17.76 -6.06
N MET A 116 -15.22 16.67 -6.78
CA MET A 116 -15.38 16.56 -8.25
C MET A 116 -16.79 16.10 -8.67
N GLY A 117 -17.74 16.03 -7.73
CA GLY A 117 -19.12 15.62 -7.99
C GLY A 117 -19.41 14.14 -7.76
N GLY A 118 -18.48 13.40 -7.16
CA GLY A 118 -18.69 11.98 -6.89
C GLY A 118 -19.55 11.71 -5.65
N THR A 119 -20.40 10.69 -5.74
CA THR A 119 -21.19 10.16 -4.63
C THR A 119 -20.42 9.06 -3.93
N VAL A 120 -20.21 9.21 -2.61
CA VAL A 120 -19.39 8.32 -1.79
C VAL A 120 -20.23 7.21 -1.17
N GLU A 121 -19.75 5.97 -1.29
CA GLU A 121 -20.33 4.76 -0.69
C GLU A 121 -19.20 3.97 0.00
N GLN A 122 -19.35 3.65 1.28
CA GLN A 122 -18.45 2.75 1.99
C GLN A 122 -18.91 1.31 1.73
N LEU A 123 -18.00 0.48 1.24
CA LEU A 123 -18.28 -0.94 1.05
C LEU A 123 -17.90 -1.72 2.31
N GLU A 124 -18.61 -2.82 2.56
CA GLU A 124 -18.29 -3.71 3.68
C GLU A 124 -16.86 -4.25 3.56
N PRO A 125 -16.03 -4.12 4.59
CA PRO A 125 -14.68 -4.61 4.55
C PRO A 125 -14.63 -6.14 4.58
N VAL A 126 -13.72 -6.71 3.82
CA VAL A 126 -13.38 -8.13 3.91
C VAL A 126 -12.32 -8.31 4.98
N THR A 127 -12.52 -9.27 5.87
CA THR A 127 -11.56 -9.63 6.92
C THR A 127 -11.11 -11.07 6.78
N TRP A 128 -9.84 -11.35 7.12
CA TRP A 128 -9.30 -12.70 7.15
C TRP A 128 -8.23 -12.82 8.23
N GLU A 129 -7.89 -14.04 8.58
CA GLU A 129 -6.78 -14.34 9.46
C GLU A 129 -5.60 -14.88 8.65
N GLU A 130 -4.42 -14.47 9.02
CA GLU A 130 -3.15 -14.92 8.42
C GLU A 130 -2.18 -15.27 9.54
N GLN A 131 -1.37 -16.29 9.31
CA GLN A 131 -0.30 -16.64 10.24
C GLN A 131 1.02 -16.08 9.71
N ASP A 132 1.72 -15.35 10.56
CA ASP A 132 3.08 -14.87 10.31
C ASP A 132 3.99 -15.22 11.49
N THR A 133 5.30 -15.15 11.27
CA THR A 133 6.32 -15.38 12.30
C THR A 133 7.22 -14.15 12.41
N TYR A 134 7.90 -13.98 13.53
CA TYR A 134 8.92 -12.93 13.67
C TYR A 134 10.03 -13.09 12.64
N ALA A 135 10.43 -14.32 12.32
CA ALA A 135 11.41 -14.58 11.28
C ALA A 135 10.95 -14.10 9.88
N GLN A 136 9.69 -14.34 9.53
CA GLN A 136 9.13 -13.84 8.27
C GLN A 136 9.07 -12.31 8.24
N ALA A 137 8.56 -11.70 9.32
CA ALA A 137 8.45 -10.26 9.44
C ALA A 137 9.83 -9.57 9.38
N LEU A 138 10.85 -10.16 10.01
CA LEU A 138 12.20 -9.64 9.97
C LEU A 138 12.79 -9.69 8.55
N ARG A 139 12.64 -10.80 7.83
CA ARG A 139 13.04 -10.91 6.41
C ARG A 139 12.40 -9.82 5.53
N VAL A 140 11.14 -9.49 5.79
CA VAL A 140 10.45 -8.40 5.07
C VAL A 140 11.07 -7.04 5.37
N MET A 141 11.43 -6.74 6.64
CA MET A 141 12.10 -5.50 7.00
C MET A 141 13.48 -5.39 6.35
N GLU A 142 14.25 -6.47 6.34
CA GLU A 142 15.57 -6.59 5.73
C GLU A 142 15.55 -6.53 4.21
N GLY A 143 14.45 -6.95 3.60
CA GLY A 143 14.26 -6.88 2.15
C GLY A 143 13.98 -5.47 1.62
N ARG A 144 13.91 -4.45 2.47
CA ARG A 144 13.60 -3.05 2.11
C ARG A 144 12.34 -2.95 1.22
N VAL A 145 11.30 -3.71 1.61
CA VAL A 145 10.11 -3.91 0.77
C VAL A 145 9.18 -2.69 0.77
N PHE A 146 9.15 -1.93 1.85
CA PHE A 146 8.23 -0.80 2.00
C PHE A 146 8.77 0.48 1.37
N SER A 147 7.90 1.22 0.72
CA SER A 147 8.25 2.45 -0.01
C SER A 147 8.89 3.54 0.87
N TYR A 148 8.55 3.63 2.14
CA TYR A 148 9.18 4.58 3.07
C TYR A 148 10.64 4.24 3.36
N GLN A 149 11.02 2.95 3.30
CA GLN A 149 12.40 2.50 3.49
C GLN A 149 13.30 2.89 2.30
N TRP A 150 12.74 2.98 1.08
CA TRP A 150 13.53 3.32 -0.13
C TRP A 150 14.15 4.71 -0.10
N ARG A 151 13.61 5.60 0.73
CA ARG A 151 14.04 7.00 0.85
C ARG A 151 14.97 7.25 2.03
N LEU A 152 15.15 6.26 2.89
CA LEU A 152 16.12 6.36 3.95
C LEU A 152 17.52 6.29 3.36
N PRO A 153 18.47 7.11 3.84
CA PRO A 153 19.89 6.88 3.56
C PRO A 153 20.28 5.45 3.93
N ASP A 154 21.17 4.87 3.16
CA ASP A 154 21.56 3.46 3.35
C ASP A 154 22.12 3.19 4.76
N GLU A 155 22.88 4.13 5.30
CA GLU A 155 23.46 4.05 6.66
C GLU A 155 22.35 4.01 7.73
N VAL A 156 21.35 4.89 7.61
CA VAL A 156 20.19 4.94 8.52
C VAL A 156 19.36 3.66 8.45
N TRP A 157 19.12 3.16 7.23
CA TRP A 157 18.40 1.91 7.05
C TRP A 157 19.17 0.72 7.62
N GLN A 158 20.47 0.64 7.37
CA GLN A 158 21.35 -0.41 7.88
C GLN A 158 21.41 -0.41 9.41
N GLU A 159 21.58 0.75 10.03
CA GLU A 159 21.58 0.88 11.48
C GLU A 159 20.27 0.42 12.08
N ALA A 160 19.14 0.90 11.54
CA ALA A 160 17.82 0.56 12.03
C ALA A 160 17.53 -0.95 11.92
N VAL A 161 17.88 -1.58 10.80
CA VAL A 161 17.69 -3.02 10.57
C VAL A 161 18.57 -3.84 11.51
N THR A 162 19.84 -3.47 11.66
CA THR A 162 20.77 -4.19 12.54
C THR A 162 20.30 -4.17 13.98
N ARG A 163 19.87 -3.00 14.46
CA ARG A 163 19.32 -2.87 15.82
C ARG A 163 18.03 -3.63 16.00
N LEU A 164 17.11 -3.54 15.00
CA LEU A 164 15.86 -4.28 15.03
C LEU A 164 16.11 -5.78 15.13
N ARG A 165 17.04 -6.32 14.33
CA ARG A 165 17.39 -7.73 14.37
C ARG A 165 17.90 -8.12 15.77
N ALA A 166 18.85 -7.38 16.32
CA ALA A 166 19.39 -7.66 17.65
C ALA A 166 18.32 -7.65 18.75
N GLU A 167 17.41 -6.67 18.74
CA GLU A 167 16.31 -6.59 19.69
C GLU A 167 15.33 -7.77 19.55
N VAL A 168 15.07 -8.22 18.33
CA VAL A 168 14.18 -9.36 18.06
C VAL A 168 14.82 -10.68 18.52
N GLU A 169 16.11 -10.89 18.20
CA GLU A 169 16.85 -12.10 18.58
C GLU A 169 17.02 -12.22 20.11
N ASP A 170 17.15 -11.10 20.83
CA ASP A 170 17.24 -11.06 22.27
C ASP A 170 15.87 -11.22 22.97
N GLY A 171 14.83 -10.60 22.39
CA GLY A 171 13.53 -10.47 23.04
C GLY A 171 12.49 -11.53 22.66
N VAL A 172 12.71 -12.31 21.59
CA VAL A 172 11.75 -13.31 21.09
C VAL A 172 12.34 -14.71 21.21
N PRO A 173 11.85 -15.56 22.12
CA PRO A 173 12.44 -16.89 22.37
C PRO A 173 12.37 -17.85 21.19
N ASP A 174 11.32 -17.76 20.37
CA ASP A 174 11.14 -18.58 19.17
C ASP A 174 10.64 -17.70 18.01
N LEU A 175 11.54 -17.43 17.09
CA LEU A 175 11.25 -16.58 15.91
C LEU A 175 10.34 -17.25 14.89
N GLU A 176 10.25 -18.57 14.89
CA GLU A 176 9.40 -19.32 13.97
C GLU A 176 8.04 -19.68 14.58
N ALA A 177 7.79 -19.32 15.83
CA ALA A 177 6.47 -19.51 16.45
C ALA A 177 5.38 -18.78 15.64
N PRO A 178 4.29 -19.48 15.22
CA PRO A 178 3.24 -18.86 14.45
C PRO A 178 2.38 -17.92 15.29
N HIS A 179 2.11 -16.74 14.77
CA HIS A 179 1.21 -15.76 15.33
C HIS A 179 0.05 -15.52 14.38
N THR A 180 -1.18 -15.62 14.87
CA THR A 180 -2.37 -15.29 14.06
C THR A 180 -2.63 -13.80 14.10
N SER A 181 -2.63 -13.19 12.94
CA SER A 181 -2.92 -11.77 12.75
C SER A 181 -4.23 -11.61 11.96
N ARG A 182 -5.07 -10.66 12.37
CA ARG A 182 -6.31 -10.35 11.64
C ARG A 182 -6.07 -9.19 10.69
N HIS A 183 -6.35 -9.42 9.43
CA HIS A 183 -6.23 -8.45 8.36
C HIS A 183 -7.61 -7.97 7.89
N SER A 184 -7.64 -6.79 7.29
CA SER A 184 -8.84 -6.30 6.61
C SER A 184 -8.49 -5.57 5.33
N PHE A 185 -9.42 -5.60 4.38
CA PHE A 185 -9.37 -4.81 3.18
C PHE A 185 -10.70 -4.07 3.02
N ALA A 186 -10.63 -2.76 2.98
CA ALA A 186 -11.78 -1.89 2.82
C ALA A 186 -11.71 -1.16 1.48
N LEU A 187 -12.86 -0.96 0.86
CA LEU A 187 -13.02 -0.14 -0.34
C LEU A 187 -14.03 0.98 -0.06
N THR A 188 -13.69 2.17 -0.52
CA THR A 188 -14.63 3.27 -0.67
C THR A 188 -14.89 3.47 -2.15
N ALA A 189 -16.14 3.34 -2.57
CA ALA A 189 -16.57 3.61 -3.93
C ALA A 189 -16.97 5.09 -4.05
N VAL A 190 -16.51 5.74 -5.12
CA VAL A 190 -16.95 7.09 -5.48
C VAL A 190 -17.48 7.06 -6.91
N ARG A 191 -18.80 7.23 -7.08
CA ARG A 191 -19.51 7.13 -8.36
C ARG A 191 -19.75 8.50 -8.98
N PHE A 192 -19.66 8.55 -10.31
CA PHE A 192 -19.78 9.79 -11.09
C PHE A 192 -20.84 9.68 -12.17
#